data_8ea55a48f56a9f90b1c43cfe8618a448
#
_entry.id   8ea55a48f56a9f90b1c43cfe8618a448
#
_cell.length_a   1.000
_cell.length_b   1.000
_cell.length_c   1.000
_cell.angle_alpha   90.00
_cell.angle_beta   90.00
_cell.angle_gamma   90.00
#
_symmetry.space_group_name_H-M   'P 1'
#
loop_
_entity.id
_entity.type
_entity.pdbx_description
1 polymer ?
#
loop_
_entity_poly.entity_id
_entity_poly.type
_entity_poly.pdbx_seq_one_letter_code
_entity_poly.pdbx_strand_id
1 'polypeptide(L)'
;GGVIMEVLSHGCTLDCFDCCKFNVYKEGSEILKIEGDKDHPFTKGLICKKGIAHLKRLNHKDRIYTPLLKNNGVWEEISFEDALEIMKEKLESTKEKYSSKSILYYSQYGSGGVLKGIEDIFFNFYGGVSKATGGPCWSAGMRAQKYDFGDSVSNSLEDMINSKNIFLWGKNPAN
;
A
#
# COMPACT_ATOMS: atom_id res chain seq x y z
N GLY A 1 -3.24 22.72 -31.83
CA GLY A 1 -3.71 21.39 -31.53
C GLY A 1 -4.34 21.38 -30.15
N GLY A 2 -5.64 21.04 -30.06
CA GLY A 2 -6.29 20.93 -28.77
C GLY A 2 -5.71 19.77 -27.97
N VAL A 3 -5.48 19.97 -26.70
CA VAL A 3 -5.07 18.90 -25.78
C VAL A 3 -6.28 17.98 -25.59
N ILE A 4 -6.09 16.70 -25.89
CA ILE A 4 -7.18 15.70 -25.76
C ILE A 4 -7.18 15.20 -24.32
N MET A 5 -8.29 15.37 -23.63
CA MET A 5 -8.50 14.77 -22.33
C MET A 5 -8.65 13.24 -22.50
N GLU A 6 -7.81 12.50 -21.83
CA GLU A 6 -7.81 11.04 -21.82
C GLU A 6 -8.39 10.53 -20.49
N VAL A 7 -9.21 9.49 -20.56
CA VAL A 7 -9.77 8.83 -19.38
C VAL A 7 -9.21 7.42 -19.29
N LEU A 8 -8.46 7.14 -18.23
CA LEU A 8 -7.86 5.84 -17.96
C LEU A 8 -8.55 5.15 -16.78
N SER A 9 -8.73 3.85 -16.91
CA SER A 9 -9.30 3.02 -15.85
C SER A 9 -8.19 2.43 -14.98
N HIS A 10 -8.28 2.63 -13.67
CA HIS A 10 -7.34 2.11 -12.68
C HIS A 10 -8.04 1.54 -11.45
N GLY A 11 -7.39 0.57 -10.78
CA GLY A 11 -7.80 0.11 -9.45
C GLY A 11 -7.20 0.97 -8.35
N CYS A 12 -7.89 1.10 -7.24
CA CYS A 12 -7.33 1.66 -6.01
C CYS A 12 -6.18 0.80 -5.51
N THR A 13 -5.05 1.42 -5.18
CA THR A 13 -3.86 0.71 -4.67
C THR A 13 -3.84 0.53 -3.15
N LEU A 14 -4.89 0.97 -2.46
CA LEU A 14 -5.08 0.68 -1.05
C LEU A 14 -5.58 -0.77 -0.88
N ASP A 15 -5.29 -1.36 0.25
CA ASP A 15 -5.52 -2.77 0.56
C ASP A 15 -6.89 -3.08 1.20
N CYS A 16 -7.91 -2.28 0.92
CA CYS A 16 -9.26 -2.55 1.42
C CYS A 16 -10.06 -3.50 0.49
N PHE A 17 -11.10 -4.08 1.05
CA PHE A 17 -11.96 -5.05 0.37
C PHE A 17 -12.77 -4.48 -0.80
N ASP A 18 -13.00 -3.17 -0.80
CA ASP A 18 -13.85 -2.51 -1.80
C ASP A 18 -13.25 -2.55 -3.19
N CYS A 19 -11.92 -2.67 -3.31
CA CYS A 19 -11.21 -2.75 -4.59
C CYS A 19 -11.68 -1.70 -5.60
N CYS A 20 -11.91 -0.47 -5.15
CA CYS A 20 -12.53 0.60 -5.93
C CYS A 20 -11.86 0.77 -7.30
N LYS A 21 -12.67 0.89 -8.33
CA LYS A 21 -12.23 1.25 -9.67
C LYS A 21 -12.31 2.76 -9.87
N PHE A 22 -11.24 3.33 -10.43
CA PHE A 22 -11.11 4.76 -10.70
C PHE A 22 -11.18 5.04 -12.20
N ASN A 23 -11.83 6.13 -12.53
CA ASN A 23 -11.67 6.84 -13.79
C ASN A 23 -10.71 8.01 -13.54
N VAL A 24 -9.55 7.96 -14.19
CA VAL A 24 -8.47 8.95 -14.06
C VAL A 24 -8.47 9.83 -15.30
N TYR A 25 -8.71 11.10 -15.13
CA TYR A 25 -8.75 12.10 -16.19
C TYR A 25 -7.40 12.80 -16.29
N LYS A 26 -6.76 12.76 -17.45
CA LYS A 26 -5.46 13.39 -17.67
C LYS A 26 -5.38 14.18 -18.98
N GLU A 27 -4.49 15.17 -18.99
CA GLU A 27 -4.05 15.89 -20.18
C GLU A 27 -2.53 15.79 -20.27
N GLY A 28 -2.02 15.18 -21.33
CA GLY A 28 -0.60 14.88 -21.42
C GLY A 28 -0.10 14.05 -20.24
N SER A 29 0.82 14.59 -19.45
CA SER A 29 1.34 13.96 -18.21
C SER A 29 0.60 14.37 -16.93
N GLU A 30 -0.29 15.36 -16.99
CA GLU A 30 -0.98 15.90 -15.82
C GLU A 30 -2.27 15.12 -15.54
N ILE A 31 -2.45 14.70 -14.28
CA ILE A 31 -3.68 14.09 -13.79
C ILE A 31 -4.54 15.19 -13.17
N LEU A 32 -5.70 15.44 -13.79
CA LEU A 32 -6.59 16.54 -13.41
C LEU A 32 -7.61 16.10 -12.36
N LYS A 33 -8.12 14.86 -12.48
CA LYS A 33 -9.23 14.39 -11.67
C LYS A 33 -9.21 12.88 -11.51
N ILE A 34 -9.71 12.40 -10.37
CA ILE A 34 -9.99 11.00 -10.10
C ILE A 34 -11.44 10.90 -9.62
N GLU A 35 -12.21 10.01 -10.21
CA GLU A 35 -13.58 9.68 -9.82
C GLU A 35 -13.75 8.17 -9.70
N GLY A 36 -14.73 7.74 -8.91
CA GLY A 36 -15.13 6.34 -8.88
C GLY A 36 -15.88 5.94 -10.15
N ASP A 37 -15.61 4.75 -10.64
CA ASP A 37 -16.32 4.19 -11.78
C ASP A 37 -17.72 3.71 -11.37
N LYS A 38 -18.77 4.27 -11.99
CA LYS A 38 -20.17 3.96 -11.69
C LYS A 38 -20.55 2.52 -12.05
N ASP A 39 -19.81 1.91 -12.99
CA ASP A 39 -20.06 0.53 -13.43
C ASP A 39 -19.37 -0.50 -12.54
N HIS A 40 -18.65 -0.06 -11.50
CA HIS A 40 -18.05 -0.99 -10.53
C HIS A 40 -19.17 -1.73 -9.76
N PRO A 41 -19.20 -3.08 -9.76
CA PRO A 41 -20.33 -3.85 -9.28
C PRO A 41 -20.64 -3.65 -7.80
N PHE A 42 -19.63 -3.38 -6.99
CA PHE A 42 -19.75 -3.22 -5.54
C PHE A 42 -19.87 -1.76 -5.11
N THR A 43 -18.89 -0.92 -5.47
CA THR A 43 -18.82 0.48 -4.98
C THR A 43 -19.68 1.45 -5.78
N LYS A 44 -20.10 1.09 -7.00
CA LYS A 44 -21.00 1.86 -7.87
C LYS A 44 -20.62 3.35 -7.98
N GLY A 45 -19.33 3.62 -8.10
CA GLY A 45 -18.79 4.97 -8.20
C GLY A 45 -18.44 5.64 -6.88
N LEU A 46 -18.73 5.00 -5.73
CA LEU A 46 -18.28 5.51 -4.44
C LEU A 46 -16.77 5.29 -4.30
N ILE A 47 -16.05 6.33 -3.91
CA ILE A 47 -14.65 6.27 -3.46
C ILE A 47 -14.49 7.03 -2.17
N CYS A 48 -13.70 6.49 -1.26
CA CYS A 48 -13.47 7.12 0.05
C CYS A 48 -12.52 8.32 -0.04
N LYS A 49 -12.41 9.09 1.04
CA LYS A 49 -11.51 10.24 1.12
C LYS A 49 -10.05 9.91 0.83
N LYS A 50 -9.59 8.70 1.18
CA LYS A 50 -8.22 8.24 0.89
C LYS A 50 -8.01 8.04 -0.62
N GLY A 51 -9.00 7.48 -1.32
CA GLY A 51 -8.98 7.35 -2.79
C GLY A 51 -8.91 8.71 -3.48
N ILE A 52 -9.73 9.67 -3.04
CA ILE A 52 -9.70 11.06 -3.56
C ILE A 52 -8.34 11.72 -3.26
N ALA A 53 -7.75 11.44 -2.11
CA ALA A 53 -6.48 12.04 -1.70
C ALA A 53 -5.25 11.56 -2.52
N HIS A 54 -5.39 10.52 -3.35
CA HIS A 54 -4.30 10.09 -4.24
C HIS A 54 -3.80 11.23 -5.12
N LEU A 55 -4.71 12.05 -5.67
CA LEU A 55 -4.34 13.18 -6.52
C LEU A 55 -3.57 14.26 -5.73
N LYS A 56 -4.02 14.58 -4.52
CA LYS A 56 -3.31 15.54 -3.65
C LYS A 56 -1.92 15.04 -3.27
N ARG A 57 -1.79 13.74 -2.99
CA ARG A 57 -0.51 13.12 -2.65
C ARG A 57 0.45 13.09 -3.86
N LEU A 58 -0.08 12.85 -5.05
CA LEU A 58 0.71 12.85 -6.28
C LEU A 58 1.35 14.22 -6.55
N ASN A 59 0.56 15.29 -6.39
CA ASN A 59 0.96 16.67 -6.70
C ASN A 59 1.41 17.45 -5.47
N HIS A 60 1.72 16.79 -4.35
CA HIS A 60 2.11 17.49 -3.13
C HIS A 60 3.49 18.11 -3.29
N LYS A 61 3.64 19.38 -2.87
CA LYS A 61 4.90 20.12 -2.98
C LYS A 61 6.09 19.48 -2.25
N ASP A 62 5.80 18.76 -1.15
CA ASP A 62 6.82 18.09 -0.33
C ASP A 62 7.00 16.61 -0.74
N ARG A 63 6.51 16.21 -1.93
CA ARG A 63 6.71 14.87 -2.43
C ARG A 63 8.17 14.64 -2.77
N ILE A 64 8.74 13.56 -2.25
CA ILE A 64 10.11 13.15 -2.54
C ILE A 64 10.13 12.43 -3.89
N TYR A 65 10.91 12.93 -4.84
CA TYR A 65 11.07 12.37 -6.19
C TYR A 65 12.43 11.71 -6.42
N THR A 66 13.42 12.10 -5.61
CA THR A 66 14.79 11.60 -5.67
C THR A 66 15.20 10.96 -4.35
N PRO A 67 16.11 9.99 -4.34
CA PRO A 67 16.64 9.47 -3.09
C PRO A 67 17.30 10.56 -2.26
N LEU A 68 17.18 10.46 -0.94
CA LEU A 68 17.79 11.38 0.02
C LEU A 68 18.77 10.63 0.90
N LEU A 69 20.01 11.13 0.98
CA LEU A 69 21.03 10.67 1.91
C LEU A 69 21.16 11.65 3.08
N LYS A 70 21.09 11.15 4.30
CA LYS A 70 21.33 11.98 5.47
C LYS A 70 22.82 12.00 5.80
N ASN A 71 23.46 13.14 5.57
CA ASN A 71 24.87 13.36 5.85
C ASN A 71 25.03 14.42 6.94
N ASN A 72 25.70 14.09 8.04
CA ASN A 72 25.89 15.01 9.18
C ASN A 72 24.62 15.71 9.67
N GLY A 73 23.49 15.03 9.61
CA GLY A 73 22.18 15.56 10.04
C GLY A 73 21.41 16.33 8.97
N VAL A 74 22.00 16.60 7.81
CA VAL A 74 21.39 17.28 6.65
C VAL A 74 20.97 16.26 5.61
N TRP A 75 19.78 16.41 5.01
CA TRP A 75 19.31 15.61 3.90
C TRP A 75 19.78 16.20 2.58
N GLU A 76 20.45 15.39 1.78
CA GLU A 76 20.99 15.76 0.46
C GLU A 76 20.37 14.84 -0.60
N GLU A 77 20.02 15.40 -1.75
CA GLU A 77 19.57 14.61 -2.90
C GLU A 77 20.75 13.88 -3.53
N ILE A 78 20.56 12.61 -3.84
CA ILE A 78 21.53 11.77 -4.53
C ILE A 78 20.90 11.10 -5.75
N SER A 79 21.70 10.56 -6.66
CA SER A 79 21.18 9.76 -7.77
C SER A 79 20.61 8.43 -7.31
N PHE A 80 19.75 7.80 -8.13
CA PHE A 80 19.29 6.43 -7.86
C PHE A 80 20.43 5.42 -7.90
N GLU A 81 21.39 5.62 -8.77
CA GLU A 81 22.59 4.80 -8.91
C GLU A 81 23.43 4.84 -7.64
N ASP A 82 23.71 6.03 -7.11
CA ASP A 82 24.44 6.18 -5.85
C ASP A 82 23.68 5.56 -4.67
N ALA A 83 22.37 5.74 -4.62
CA ALA A 83 21.55 5.17 -3.58
C ALA A 83 21.60 3.63 -3.60
N LEU A 84 21.53 3.02 -4.77
CA LEU A 84 21.60 1.57 -4.95
C LEU A 84 22.99 1.02 -4.57
N GLU A 85 24.06 1.71 -4.95
CA GLU A 85 25.43 1.29 -4.59
C GLU A 85 25.66 1.37 -3.09
N ILE A 86 25.24 2.46 -2.44
CA ILE A 86 25.30 2.60 -0.97
C ILE A 86 24.51 1.48 -0.28
N MET A 87 23.30 1.17 -0.76
CA MET A 87 22.48 0.10 -0.20
C MET A 87 23.17 -1.25 -0.37
N LYS A 88 23.71 -1.54 -1.54
CA LYS A 88 24.43 -2.78 -1.85
C LYS A 88 25.61 -2.95 -0.91
N GLU A 89 26.50 -1.96 -0.81
CA GLU A 89 27.66 -1.99 0.09
C GLU A 89 27.26 -2.27 1.55
N LYS A 90 26.21 -1.60 2.04
CA LYS A 90 25.72 -1.80 3.41
C LYS A 90 25.14 -3.20 3.63
N LEU A 91 24.38 -3.72 2.69
CA LEU A 91 23.80 -5.05 2.77
C LEU A 91 24.90 -6.12 2.71
N GLU A 92 25.86 -6.03 1.78
CA GLU A 92 26.97 -6.97 1.63
C GLU A 92 27.85 -6.96 2.87
N SER A 93 28.31 -5.80 3.32
CA SER A 93 29.15 -5.68 4.53
C SER A 93 28.44 -6.18 5.80
N THR A 94 27.14 -5.97 5.92
CA THR A 94 26.35 -6.49 7.05
C THR A 94 26.26 -8.01 7.00
N LYS A 95 26.03 -8.57 5.82
CA LYS A 95 25.97 -10.03 5.62
C LYS A 95 27.32 -10.69 5.92
N GLU A 96 28.43 -10.11 5.45
CA GLU A 96 29.76 -10.61 5.68
C GLU A 96 30.16 -10.56 7.16
N LYS A 97 29.87 -9.44 7.83
CA LYS A 97 30.29 -9.22 9.21
C LYS A 97 29.44 -9.98 10.23
N TYR A 98 28.16 -10.15 9.98
CA TYR A 98 27.24 -10.71 10.97
C TYR A 98 26.42 -11.90 10.46
N SER A 99 25.75 -11.78 9.38
CA SER A 99 24.98 -12.72 8.56
C SER A 99 23.76 -11.99 7.92
N SER A 100 23.13 -12.61 6.95
CA SER A 100 21.87 -12.08 6.39
C SER A 100 20.75 -11.96 7.43
N LYS A 101 20.74 -12.83 8.43
CA LYS A 101 19.71 -12.86 9.49
C LYS A 101 19.85 -11.73 10.53
N SER A 102 20.96 -10.99 10.53
CA SER A 102 21.09 -9.79 11.37
C SER A 102 20.26 -8.61 10.88
N ILE A 103 19.74 -8.68 9.67
CA ILE A 103 18.81 -7.70 9.11
C ILE A 103 17.38 -8.10 9.50
N LEU A 104 16.64 -7.19 10.14
CA LEU A 104 15.22 -7.32 10.37
C LEU A 104 14.45 -6.61 9.25
N TYR A 105 13.74 -7.39 8.43
CA TYR A 105 12.77 -6.85 7.50
C TYR A 105 11.40 -6.75 8.17
N TYR A 106 10.90 -5.53 8.27
CA TYR A 106 9.59 -5.24 8.85
C TYR A 106 8.72 -4.51 7.83
N SER A 107 7.65 -5.14 7.40
CA SER A 107 6.66 -4.52 6.51
C SER A 107 5.24 -4.76 7.01
N GLN A 108 4.36 -3.90 6.60
CA GLN A 108 2.93 -3.98 6.87
C GLN A 108 2.14 -3.76 5.57
N TYR A 109 0.88 -4.16 5.60
CA TYR A 109 -0.04 -3.90 4.50
C TYR A 109 -0.29 -2.39 4.34
N GLY A 110 -0.86 -1.99 3.22
CA GLY A 110 -1.21 -0.59 2.93
C GLY A 110 -1.09 -0.23 1.45
N SER A 111 -0.56 -1.12 0.64
CA SER A 111 -0.46 -0.95 -0.81
C SER A 111 -0.81 -2.24 -1.53
N GLY A 112 -1.74 -2.17 -2.47
CA GLY A 112 -2.13 -3.28 -3.37
C GLY A 112 -1.44 -3.22 -4.74
N GLY A 113 -0.34 -2.46 -4.89
CA GLY A 113 0.38 -2.33 -6.15
C GLY A 113 0.99 -3.65 -6.65
N VAL A 114 1.22 -3.73 -7.95
CA VAL A 114 1.76 -4.94 -8.63
C VAL A 114 3.16 -5.35 -8.15
N LEU A 115 3.91 -4.42 -7.55
CA LEU A 115 5.23 -4.68 -6.99
C LEU A 115 5.19 -5.16 -5.53
N LYS A 116 3.99 -5.33 -4.94
CA LYS A 116 3.86 -5.85 -3.60
C LYS A 116 4.44 -7.26 -3.52
N GLY A 117 5.33 -7.48 -2.56
CA GLY A 117 6.02 -8.75 -2.38
C GLY A 117 7.34 -8.89 -3.14
N ILE A 118 7.76 -7.88 -3.92
CA ILE A 118 9.06 -7.90 -4.60
C ILE A 118 10.22 -7.98 -3.59
N GLU A 119 10.04 -7.43 -2.41
CA GLU A 119 10.99 -7.47 -1.30
C GLU A 119 11.21 -8.90 -0.79
N ASP A 120 10.20 -9.76 -0.83
CA ASP A 120 10.35 -11.17 -0.47
C ASP A 120 11.23 -11.90 -1.49
N ILE A 121 11.07 -11.59 -2.76
CA ILE A 121 11.91 -12.13 -3.84
C ILE A 121 13.35 -11.65 -3.63
N PHE A 122 13.56 -10.36 -3.43
CA PHE A 122 14.86 -9.77 -3.19
C PHE A 122 15.57 -10.42 -2.00
N PHE A 123 14.92 -10.49 -0.84
CA PHE A 123 15.53 -11.05 0.36
C PHE A 123 15.74 -12.57 0.29
N ASN A 124 14.96 -13.29 -0.51
CA ASN A 124 15.25 -14.71 -0.79
C ASN A 124 16.58 -14.87 -1.55
N PHE A 125 16.82 -14.08 -2.59
CA PHE A 125 18.08 -14.06 -3.31
C PHE A 125 19.25 -13.56 -2.45
N TYR A 126 19.00 -12.62 -1.56
CA TYR A 126 20.02 -12.13 -0.60
C TYR A 126 20.50 -13.21 0.38
N GLY A 127 19.71 -14.26 0.61
CA GLY A 127 20.01 -15.35 1.55
C GLY A 127 19.10 -15.38 2.77
N GLY A 128 17.98 -14.69 2.67
CA GLY A 128 16.98 -14.55 3.73
C GLY A 128 17.34 -13.49 4.77
N VAL A 129 16.37 -13.08 5.54
CA VAL A 129 16.46 -12.08 6.61
C VAL A 129 15.60 -12.51 7.79
N SER A 130 15.75 -11.85 8.93
CA SER A 130 14.80 -11.99 10.04
C SER A 130 13.52 -11.26 9.73
N LYS A 131 12.37 -11.87 10.05
CA LYS A 131 11.03 -11.27 9.87
C LYS A 131 10.25 -11.37 11.16
N ALA A 132 9.47 -10.35 11.47
CA ALA A 132 8.47 -10.44 12.53
C ALA A 132 7.34 -11.39 12.13
N THR A 133 6.84 -12.18 13.08
CA THR A 133 5.69 -13.06 12.88
C THR A 133 4.48 -12.55 13.65
N GLY A 134 3.36 -12.45 12.97
CA GLY A 134 2.12 -11.93 13.55
C GLY A 134 2.17 -10.42 13.79
N GLY A 135 1.19 -9.92 14.52
CA GLY A 135 1.07 -8.50 14.85
C GLY A 135 -0.14 -8.25 15.75
N PRO A 136 -0.16 -7.13 16.50
CA PRO A 136 -1.25 -6.82 17.44
C PRO A 136 -2.54 -6.35 16.76
N CYS A 137 -2.51 -6.12 15.46
CA CYS A 137 -3.66 -5.64 14.69
C CYS A 137 -4.45 -6.81 14.08
N TRP A 138 -4.38 -7.03 12.80
CA TRP A 138 -5.14 -8.06 12.10
C TRP A 138 -4.78 -9.48 12.55
N SER A 139 -3.50 -9.81 12.62
CA SER A 139 -3.10 -11.18 12.98
C SER A 139 -3.63 -11.61 14.34
N ALA A 140 -3.65 -10.71 15.34
CA ALA A 140 -4.23 -10.97 16.65
C ALA A 140 -5.75 -11.15 16.58
N GLY A 141 -6.45 -10.25 15.85
CA GLY A 141 -7.90 -10.34 15.64
C GLY A 141 -8.32 -11.63 14.93
N MET A 142 -7.62 -11.97 13.83
CA MET A 142 -7.88 -13.22 13.09
C MET A 142 -7.65 -14.46 13.96
N ARG A 143 -6.62 -14.42 14.80
CA ARG A 143 -6.32 -15.54 15.71
C ARG A 143 -7.38 -15.68 16.80
N ALA A 144 -7.86 -14.58 17.36
CA ALA A 144 -8.96 -14.57 18.32
C ALA A 144 -10.24 -15.14 17.68
N GLN A 145 -10.60 -14.66 16.50
CA GLN A 145 -11.77 -15.15 15.75
C GLN A 145 -11.68 -16.67 15.48
N LYS A 146 -10.51 -17.14 15.07
CA LYS A 146 -10.27 -18.57 14.86
C LYS A 146 -10.36 -19.38 16.15
N TYR A 147 -9.94 -18.80 17.27
CA TYR A 147 -10.03 -19.44 18.59
C TYR A 147 -11.49 -19.54 19.05
N ASP A 148 -12.27 -18.48 18.87
CA ASP A 148 -13.67 -18.42 19.33
C ASP A 148 -14.64 -19.20 18.42
N PHE A 149 -14.41 -19.19 17.10
CA PHE A 149 -15.35 -19.72 16.10
C PHE A 149 -14.80 -20.89 15.27
N GLY A 150 -13.57 -21.30 15.51
CA GLY A 150 -12.92 -22.38 14.76
C GLY A 150 -12.26 -21.94 13.44
N ASP A 151 -12.71 -20.83 12.86
CA ASP A 151 -12.13 -20.25 11.65
C ASP A 151 -12.29 -18.73 11.64
N SER A 152 -11.58 -18.07 10.70
CA SER A 152 -11.62 -16.62 10.49
C SER A 152 -12.45 -16.25 9.25
N VAL A 153 -13.59 -16.91 9.09
CA VAL A 153 -14.56 -16.65 8.02
C VAL A 153 -15.61 -15.66 8.47
N SER A 154 -16.04 -14.78 7.61
CA SER A 154 -17.17 -13.89 7.83
C SER A 154 -18.11 -13.91 6.62
N ASN A 155 -19.35 -13.45 6.82
CA ASN A 155 -20.32 -13.29 5.75
C ASN A 155 -19.87 -12.24 4.73
N SER A 156 -20.48 -12.24 3.53
CA SER A 156 -20.30 -11.16 2.57
C SER A 156 -20.83 -9.84 3.14
N LEU A 157 -20.29 -8.72 2.66
CA LEU A 157 -20.74 -7.40 3.11
C LEU A 157 -22.19 -7.12 2.74
N GLU A 158 -22.67 -7.69 1.62
CA GLU A 158 -24.05 -7.56 1.17
C GLU A 158 -25.03 -8.19 2.15
N ASP A 159 -24.62 -9.20 2.90
CA ASP A 159 -25.49 -9.89 3.86
C ASP A 159 -25.92 -8.98 5.04
N MET A 160 -25.25 -7.85 5.23
CA MET A 160 -25.66 -6.84 6.22
C MET A 160 -27.09 -6.33 6.01
N ILE A 161 -27.58 -6.30 4.76
CA ILE A 161 -28.97 -5.86 4.46
C ILE A 161 -30.04 -6.76 5.08
N ASN A 162 -29.68 -8.01 5.40
CA ASN A 162 -30.57 -8.97 6.05
C ASN A 162 -30.61 -8.83 7.57
N SER A 163 -29.76 -7.96 8.14
CA SER A 163 -29.67 -7.75 9.58
C SER A 163 -30.71 -6.75 10.08
N LYS A 164 -31.40 -7.05 11.17
CA LYS A 164 -32.31 -6.11 11.86
C LYS A 164 -31.54 -5.05 12.66
N ASN A 165 -30.38 -5.41 13.19
CA ASN A 165 -29.52 -4.53 13.98
C ASN A 165 -28.08 -4.70 13.54
N ILE A 166 -27.34 -3.60 13.41
CA ILE A 166 -25.93 -3.58 13.05
C ILE A 166 -25.17 -2.84 14.14
N PHE A 167 -24.19 -3.51 14.75
CA PHE A 167 -23.31 -2.93 15.77
C PHE A 167 -21.96 -2.60 15.15
N LEU A 168 -21.56 -1.33 15.15
CA LEU A 168 -20.26 -0.86 14.70
C LEU A 168 -19.30 -0.76 15.88
N TRP A 169 -18.46 -1.75 16.06
CA TRP A 169 -17.51 -1.82 17.17
C TRP A 169 -16.11 -1.41 16.71
N GLY A 170 -15.66 -0.23 17.10
CA GLY A 170 -14.35 0.30 16.70
C GLY A 170 -14.17 0.41 15.18
N LYS A 171 -15.25 0.49 14.43
CA LYS A 171 -15.29 0.51 12.97
C LYS A 171 -15.53 1.93 12.47
N ASN A 172 -14.75 2.33 11.47
CA ASN A 172 -14.95 3.60 10.77
C ASN A 172 -15.28 3.35 9.28
N PRO A 173 -16.56 3.14 8.93
CA PRO A 173 -16.95 2.82 7.55
C PRO A 173 -16.83 3.99 6.58
N ALA A 174 -16.58 5.21 7.06
CA ALA A 174 -16.41 6.41 6.23
C ALA A 174 -14.97 6.59 5.67
N ASN A 175 -14.04 5.72 6.06
CA ASN A 175 -12.63 5.76 5.62
C ASN A 175 -12.19 4.44 5.03
#